data_3e135979d0b1a023443b384e0fff17c4
#
_entry.id   3e135979d0b1a023443b384e0fff17c4
#
_cell.length_a   1.000
_cell.length_b   1.000
_cell.length_c   1.000
_cell.angle_alpha   90.00
_cell.angle_beta   90.00
_cell.angle_gamma   90.00
#
_symmetry.space_group_name_H-M   'P 1'
#
loop_
_entity.id
_entity.type
_entity.pdbx_description
1 polymer ?
#
loop_
_entity_poly.entity_id
_entity_poly.type
_entity_poly.pdbx_seq_one_letter_code
_entity_poly.pdbx_strand_id
1 'polypeptide(L)'
;MDSLKQIVQNFPEVGEIKEIIALTSGLINQTYKVETADPSAFDYILQCINHLIFTDVDMLQRNIECVTNHIRKKLEAKNEEEIDRKALRFIPTSEGKTYYYDGERYWRMCAFIPDSLTLDAVTPESSYLVGLKFGEFEAMLADIPEQLGETIPDFHNMEFRMKQLHDAEADNKAKRMEKRSEEHTV
;
A
#
# COMPACT_ATOMS: atom_id res chain seq x y z
N MET A 1 -5.66 0.71 -23.58
CA MET A 1 -4.66 -0.37 -23.40
C MET A 1 -3.27 0.06 -23.86
N ASP A 2 -3.11 0.74 -24.98
CA ASP A 2 -1.77 1.16 -25.45
C ASP A 2 -1.03 2.09 -24.48
N SER A 3 -1.74 2.99 -23.79
CA SER A 3 -1.13 3.89 -22.79
C SER A 3 -0.54 3.16 -21.58
N LEU A 4 -1.18 2.10 -21.07
CA LEU A 4 -0.64 1.34 -19.93
C LEU A 4 0.60 0.53 -20.33
N LYS A 5 0.64 -0.02 -21.54
CA LYS A 5 1.85 -0.69 -22.04
C LYS A 5 3.03 0.28 -22.17
N GLN A 6 2.80 1.52 -22.61
CA GLN A 6 3.84 2.55 -22.66
C GLN A 6 4.36 2.91 -21.26
N ILE A 7 3.48 2.93 -20.24
CA ILE A 7 3.90 3.15 -18.85
C ILE A 7 4.78 2.01 -18.36
N VAL A 8 4.37 0.74 -18.60
CA VAL A 8 5.13 -0.46 -18.20
C VAL A 8 6.53 -0.50 -18.82
N GLN A 9 6.71 0.00 -20.05
CA GLN A 9 8.02 0.06 -20.73
C GLN A 9 9.07 0.91 -19.97
N ASN A 10 8.65 1.77 -19.03
CA ASN A 10 9.59 2.51 -18.18
C ASN A 10 10.19 1.67 -17.05
N PHE A 11 9.72 0.44 -16.88
CA PHE A 11 10.21 -0.53 -15.89
C PHE A 11 10.95 -1.67 -16.63
N PRO A 12 12.25 -1.54 -16.86
CA PRO A 12 13.00 -2.42 -17.78
C PRO A 12 13.10 -3.88 -17.33
N GLU A 13 12.83 -4.18 -16.06
CA GLU A 13 12.78 -5.58 -15.58
C GLU A 13 11.59 -6.35 -16.14
N VAL A 14 10.53 -5.65 -16.54
CA VAL A 14 9.32 -6.28 -17.10
C VAL A 14 9.59 -6.65 -18.55
N GLY A 15 9.60 -7.94 -18.82
CA GLY A 15 9.77 -8.46 -20.18
C GLY A 15 8.53 -8.24 -21.07
N GLU A 16 8.30 -9.15 -22.00
CA GLU A 16 7.13 -9.10 -22.86
C GLU A 16 5.84 -9.26 -22.05
N ILE A 17 4.86 -8.37 -22.31
CA ILE A 17 3.56 -8.33 -21.62
C ILE A 17 2.58 -9.21 -22.38
N LYS A 18 1.99 -10.18 -21.69
CA LYS A 18 0.86 -10.98 -22.20
C LYS A 18 -0.44 -10.19 -22.08
N GLU A 19 -0.77 -9.73 -20.86
CA GLU A 19 -2.03 -9.05 -20.56
C GLU A 19 -1.88 -8.05 -19.40
N ILE A 20 -2.74 -7.02 -19.38
CA ILE A 20 -2.88 -6.08 -18.26
C ILE A 20 -4.35 -6.11 -17.81
N ILE A 21 -4.57 -6.53 -16.56
CA ILE A 21 -5.90 -6.79 -15.97
C ILE A 21 -6.15 -5.76 -14.88
N ALA A 22 -7.25 -5.01 -14.96
CA ALA A 22 -7.64 -4.08 -13.91
C ALA A 22 -8.13 -4.82 -12.66
N LEU A 23 -7.62 -4.44 -11.48
CA LEU A 23 -8.07 -4.93 -10.18
C LEU A 23 -8.95 -3.86 -9.53
N THR A 24 -10.22 -4.16 -9.28
CA THR A 24 -11.23 -3.18 -8.87
C THR A 24 -11.49 -3.13 -7.36
N SER A 25 -10.82 -3.97 -6.57
CA SER A 25 -11.01 -4.04 -5.12
C SER A 25 -10.31 -2.91 -4.33
N GLY A 26 -9.40 -2.16 -4.94
CA GLY A 26 -8.69 -1.06 -4.31
C GLY A 26 -9.54 0.21 -4.23
N LEU A 27 -9.51 0.91 -3.07
CA LEU A 27 -10.30 2.12 -2.83
C LEU A 27 -9.56 3.43 -3.14
N ILE A 28 -8.22 3.42 -3.12
CA ILE A 28 -7.40 4.64 -3.20
C ILE A 28 -6.65 4.71 -4.53
N ASN A 29 -5.90 3.68 -4.87
CA ASN A 29 -5.09 3.62 -6.08
C ASN A 29 -5.78 2.80 -7.17
N GLN A 30 -5.60 3.20 -8.43
CA GLN A 30 -5.94 2.31 -9.55
C GLN A 30 -4.87 1.24 -9.66
N THR A 31 -5.28 -0.02 -9.66
CA THR A 31 -4.36 -1.16 -9.59
C THR A 31 -4.59 -2.10 -10.76
N TYR A 32 -3.51 -2.57 -11.36
CA TYR A 32 -3.52 -3.48 -12.49
C TYR A 32 -2.55 -4.64 -12.23
N LYS A 33 -2.96 -5.86 -12.57
CA LYS A 33 -2.06 -7.00 -12.68
C LYS A 33 -1.47 -6.99 -14.09
N VAL A 34 -0.16 -7.07 -14.20
CA VAL A 34 0.57 -7.19 -15.48
C VAL A 34 1.07 -8.62 -15.57
N GLU A 35 0.47 -9.41 -16.47
CA GLU A 35 0.91 -10.77 -16.75
C GLU A 35 2.01 -10.74 -17.80
N THR A 36 3.10 -11.45 -17.53
CA THR A 36 4.22 -11.61 -18.48
C THR A 36 3.97 -12.77 -19.43
N ALA A 37 4.57 -12.72 -20.62
CA ALA A 37 4.46 -13.79 -21.60
C ALA A 37 5.33 -15.01 -21.25
N ASP A 38 6.41 -14.81 -20.51
CA ASP A 38 7.30 -15.86 -20.03
C ASP A 38 6.74 -16.47 -18.74
N PRO A 39 6.32 -17.75 -18.71
CA PRO A 39 5.78 -18.41 -17.54
C PRO A 39 6.80 -18.56 -16.38
N SER A 40 8.08 -18.40 -16.65
CA SER A 40 9.14 -18.46 -15.63
C SER A 40 9.45 -17.08 -15.02
N ALA A 41 8.96 -16.00 -15.62
CA ALA A 41 9.12 -14.65 -15.10
C ALA A 41 8.04 -14.31 -14.06
N PHE A 42 8.31 -13.27 -13.27
CA PHE A 42 7.31 -12.74 -12.35
C PHE A 42 6.19 -12.03 -13.12
N ASP A 43 4.97 -12.14 -12.62
CA ASP A 43 3.94 -11.16 -12.88
C ASP A 43 4.16 -9.93 -11.98
N TYR A 44 3.51 -8.82 -12.31
CA TYR A 44 3.69 -7.56 -11.57
C TYR A 44 2.36 -6.91 -11.23
N ILE A 45 2.41 -6.02 -10.24
CA ILE A 45 1.33 -5.09 -9.91
C ILE A 45 1.76 -3.68 -10.31
N LEU A 46 1.04 -3.08 -11.26
CA LEU A 46 1.16 -1.67 -11.62
C LEU A 46 0.10 -0.87 -10.88
N GLN A 47 0.50 0.22 -10.21
CA GLN A 47 -0.42 1.11 -9.51
C GLN A 47 -0.27 2.55 -9.98
N CYS A 48 -1.41 3.18 -10.32
CA CYS A 48 -1.50 4.63 -10.41
C CYS A 48 -1.70 5.19 -9.00
N ILE A 49 -0.73 5.95 -8.51
CA ILE A 49 -0.75 6.54 -7.17
C ILE A 49 -1.76 7.68 -7.15
N ASN A 50 -2.67 7.67 -6.19
CA ASN A 50 -3.58 8.79 -5.97
C ASN A 50 -2.84 9.95 -5.29
N HIS A 51 -2.22 10.82 -6.08
CA HIS A 51 -1.44 11.96 -5.60
C HIS A 51 -2.31 13.12 -5.04
N LEU A 52 -3.62 13.02 -5.12
CA LEU A 52 -4.53 13.92 -4.39
C LEU A 52 -4.60 13.56 -2.90
N ILE A 53 -4.34 12.30 -2.56
CA ILE A 53 -4.26 11.82 -1.18
C ILE A 53 -2.80 11.83 -0.71
N PHE A 54 -1.90 11.27 -1.51
CA PHE A 54 -0.47 11.21 -1.24
C PHE A 54 0.23 12.38 -1.98
N THR A 55 0.15 13.56 -1.39
CA THR A 55 0.59 14.81 -2.04
C THR A 55 2.10 14.92 -2.25
N ASP A 56 2.88 14.20 -1.46
CA ASP A 56 4.34 14.06 -1.60
C ASP A 56 4.70 12.62 -1.98
N VAL A 57 4.73 12.35 -3.29
CA VAL A 57 5.02 11.02 -3.82
C VAL A 57 6.49 10.63 -3.60
N ASP A 58 7.42 11.58 -3.60
CA ASP A 58 8.84 11.31 -3.31
C ASP A 58 9.01 10.81 -1.86
N MET A 59 8.37 11.47 -0.90
CA MET A 59 8.37 11.03 0.50
C MET A 59 7.70 9.68 0.67
N LEU A 60 6.53 9.46 0.02
CA LEU A 60 5.83 8.18 0.06
C LEU A 60 6.74 7.04 -0.40
N GLN A 61 7.39 7.20 -1.55
CA GLN A 61 8.25 6.16 -2.11
C GLN A 61 9.52 5.94 -1.27
N ARG A 62 10.13 7.00 -0.77
CA ARG A 62 11.26 6.90 0.16
C ARG A 62 10.89 6.11 1.43
N ASN A 63 9.72 6.37 2.03
CA ASN A 63 9.25 5.61 3.19
C ASN A 63 9.09 4.12 2.85
N ILE A 64 8.48 3.82 1.70
CA ILE A 64 8.29 2.45 1.23
C ILE A 64 9.64 1.75 1.04
N GLU A 65 10.60 2.40 0.39
CA GLU A 65 11.95 1.87 0.17
C GLU A 65 12.68 1.62 1.49
N CYS A 66 12.64 2.59 2.42
CA CYS A 66 13.24 2.43 3.74
C CYS A 66 12.69 1.21 4.46
N VAL A 67 11.37 1.08 4.54
CA VAL A 67 10.69 -0.02 5.24
C VAL A 67 10.96 -1.36 4.56
N THR A 68 10.74 -1.46 3.26
CA THR A 68 10.88 -2.73 2.54
C THR A 68 12.33 -3.21 2.52
N ASN A 69 13.30 -2.32 2.29
CA ASN A 69 14.71 -2.66 2.32
C ASN A 69 15.20 -3.06 3.72
N HIS A 70 14.71 -2.40 4.78
CA HIS A 70 15.04 -2.76 6.16
C HIS A 70 14.54 -4.17 6.50
N ILE A 71 13.28 -4.48 6.16
CA ILE A 71 12.71 -5.82 6.35
C ILE A 71 13.50 -6.87 5.55
N ARG A 72 13.77 -6.62 4.26
CA ARG A 72 14.52 -7.53 3.40
C ARG A 72 15.90 -7.86 3.98
N LYS A 73 16.67 -6.85 4.40
CA LYS A 73 17.98 -7.07 5.05
C LYS A 73 17.88 -7.96 6.29
N LYS A 74 16.83 -7.80 7.11
CA LYS A 74 16.63 -8.67 8.29
C LYS A 74 16.27 -10.10 7.92
N LEU A 75 15.45 -10.29 6.89
CA LEU A 75 15.10 -11.61 6.38
C LEU A 75 16.31 -12.31 5.78
N GLU A 76 17.12 -11.61 4.99
CA GLU A 76 18.38 -12.10 4.43
C GLU A 76 19.39 -12.51 5.53
N ALA A 77 19.54 -11.67 6.57
CA ALA A 77 20.41 -11.97 7.71
C ALA A 77 19.98 -13.21 8.49
N LYS A 78 18.70 -13.57 8.45
CA LYS A 78 18.14 -14.79 9.04
C LYS A 78 18.18 -16.00 8.10
N ASN A 79 18.68 -15.83 6.87
CA ASN A 79 18.62 -16.82 5.79
C ASN A 79 17.20 -17.32 5.51
N GLU A 80 16.22 -16.41 5.56
CA GLU A 80 14.83 -16.72 5.23
C GLU A 80 14.68 -17.00 3.74
N GLU A 81 13.91 -18.01 3.41
CA GLU A 81 13.56 -18.34 2.03
C GLU A 81 12.35 -17.52 1.56
N GLU A 82 12.16 -17.43 0.25
CA GLU A 82 11.04 -16.76 -0.41
C GLU A 82 10.81 -15.31 0.06
N ILE A 83 11.89 -14.52 0.16
CA ILE A 83 11.84 -13.14 0.68
C ILE A 83 10.84 -12.27 -0.10
N ASP A 84 10.69 -12.48 -1.42
CA ASP A 84 9.74 -11.76 -2.26
C ASP A 84 8.28 -12.04 -1.93
N ARG A 85 7.98 -13.09 -1.18
CA ARG A 85 6.65 -13.36 -0.62
C ARG A 85 6.43 -12.70 0.75
N LYS A 86 7.50 -12.34 1.46
CA LYS A 86 7.49 -11.81 2.83
C LYS A 86 7.63 -10.30 2.89
N ALA A 87 8.29 -9.71 1.88
CA ALA A 87 8.48 -8.26 1.75
C ALA A 87 8.29 -7.82 0.30
N LEU A 88 7.48 -6.79 0.07
CA LEU A 88 7.25 -6.25 -1.26
C LEU A 88 8.57 -5.85 -1.93
N ARG A 89 8.69 -6.18 -3.21
CA ARG A 89 9.80 -5.78 -4.06
C ARG A 89 9.31 -4.79 -5.12
N PHE A 90 9.68 -3.53 -4.96
CA PHE A 90 9.38 -2.49 -5.94
C PHE A 90 10.39 -2.53 -7.09
N ILE A 91 9.89 -2.34 -8.31
CA ILE A 91 10.66 -2.41 -9.53
C ILE A 91 11.13 -1.01 -9.89
N PRO A 92 12.43 -0.78 -10.04
CA PRO A 92 12.94 0.53 -10.44
C PRO A 92 12.66 0.81 -11.92
N THR A 93 12.49 2.08 -12.24
CA THR A 93 12.49 2.59 -13.61
C THR A 93 13.91 2.56 -14.19
N SER A 94 14.04 2.85 -15.49
CA SER A 94 15.34 3.04 -16.16
C SER A 94 16.20 4.15 -15.54
N GLU A 95 15.57 5.09 -14.82
CA GLU A 95 16.26 6.17 -14.09
C GLU A 95 16.61 5.79 -12.64
N GLY A 96 16.30 4.55 -12.22
CA GLY A 96 16.56 4.05 -10.87
C GLY A 96 15.56 4.52 -9.80
N LYS A 97 14.45 5.18 -10.18
CA LYS A 97 13.38 5.57 -9.27
C LYS A 97 12.36 4.44 -9.13
N THR A 98 11.73 4.31 -7.97
CA THR A 98 10.64 3.32 -7.73
C THR A 98 9.27 3.80 -8.18
N TYR A 99 9.21 4.92 -8.88
CA TYR A 99 8.01 5.42 -9.53
C TYR A 99 8.35 6.12 -10.85
N TYR A 100 7.36 6.20 -11.74
CA TYR A 100 7.40 6.92 -13.02
C TYR A 100 6.32 8.01 -13.02
N TYR A 101 6.65 9.19 -13.54
CA TYR A 101 5.72 10.29 -13.76
C TYR A 101 5.49 10.47 -15.26
N ASP A 102 4.26 10.31 -15.73
CA ASP A 102 3.90 10.38 -17.16
C ASP A 102 3.58 11.80 -17.67
N GLY A 103 3.74 12.81 -16.81
CA GLY A 103 3.35 14.21 -17.06
C GLY A 103 2.04 14.62 -16.38
N GLU A 104 1.24 13.66 -15.95
CA GLU A 104 -0.04 13.89 -15.26
C GLU A 104 -0.16 13.05 -13.98
N ARG A 105 0.30 11.78 -14.01
CA ARG A 105 0.09 10.78 -12.98
C ARG A 105 1.39 10.11 -12.58
N TYR A 106 1.38 9.58 -11.37
CA TYR A 106 2.49 8.81 -10.81
C TYR A 106 2.17 7.32 -10.83
N TRP A 107 3.12 6.54 -11.31
CA TRP A 107 3.00 5.09 -11.47
C TRP A 107 4.11 4.37 -10.74
N ARG A 108 3.78 3.32 -10.04
CA ARG A 108 4.77 2.44 -9.41
C ARG A 108 4.47 1.00 -9.75
N MET A 109 5.49 0.17 -9.65
CA MET A 109 5.37 -1.26 -9.93
C MET A 109 6.04 -2.08 -8.84
N CYS A 110 5.42 -3.22 -8.47
CA CYS A 110 6.03 -4.21 -7.59
C CYS A 110 5.80 -5.62 -8.14
N ALA A 111 6.61 -6.58 -7.68
CA ALA A 111 6.41 -7.98 -8.00
C ALA A 111 5.05 -8.45 -7.46
N PHE A 112 4.35 -9.24 -8.27
CA PHE A 112 3.10 -9.89 -7.83
C PHE A 112 3.43 -11.07 -6.93
N ILE A 113 2.70 -11.21 -5.83
CA ILE A 113 2.81 -12.35 -4.92
C ILE A 113 1.71 -13.35 -5.30
N PRO A 114 2.05 -14.48 -5.93
CA PRO A 114 1.05 -15.47 -6.33
C PRO A 114 0.46 -16.18 -5.11
N ASP A 115 -0.67 -16.88 -5.32
CA ASP A 115 -1.35 -17.71 -4.31
C ASP A 115 -1.69 -16.93 -3.01
N SER A 116 -1.96 -15.63 -3.14
CA SER A 116 -2.47 -14.80 -2.05
C SER A 116 -4.00 -14.88 -1.99
N LEU A 117 -4.55 -14.90 -0.77
CA LEU A 117 -5.97 -14.98 -0.52
C LEU A 117 -6.45 -13.73 0.24
N THR A 118 -7.54 -13.14 -0.23
CA THR A 118 -8.27 -12.09 0.51
C THR A 118 -9.47 -12.71 1.21
N LEU A 119 -9.61 -12.42 2.51
CA LEU A 119 -10.75 -12.89 3.29
C LEU A 119 -11.79 -11.77 3.39
N ASP A 120 -13.04 -12.06 3.01
CA ASP A 120 -14.15 -11.10 3.07
C ASP A 120 -14.72 -10.95 4.50
N ALA A 121 -14.51 -11.95 5.35
CA ALA A 121 -14.99 -11.98 6.72
C ALA A 121 -13.87 -12.33 7.70
N VAL A 122 -13.94 -11.72 8.87
CA VAL A 122 -12.99 -11.94 9.96
C VAL A 122 -13.52 -13.04 10.88
N THR A 123 -12.68 -14.05 11.15
CA THR A 123 -12.93 -15.09 12.17
C THR A 123 -11.99 -14.89 13.36
N PRO A 124 -12.23 -15.51 14.54
CA PRO A 124 -11.28 -15.46 15.65
C PRO A 124 -9.88 -15.94 15.25
N GLU A 125 -9.78 -16.97 14.44
CA GLU A 125 -8.51 -17.53 13.96
C GLU A 125 -7.79 -16.56 13.02
N SER A 126 -8.51 -15.97 12.06
CA SER A 126 -7.92 -14.99 11.14
C SER A 126 -7.52 -13.72 11.88
N SER A 127 -8.29 -13.28 12.90
CA SER A 127 -7.93 -12.14 13.74
C SER A 127 -6.64 -12.40 14.51
N TYR A 128 -6.45 -13.60 15.06
CA TYR A 128 -5.23 -13.99 15.74
C TYR A 128 -4.03 -13.94 14.78
N LEU A 129 -4.17 -14.51 13.59
CA LEU A 129 -3.10 -14.50 12.57
C LEU A 129 -2.74 -13.09 12.12
N VAL A 130 -3.74 -12.22 11.92
CA VAL A 130 -3.51 -10.82 11.58
C VAL A 130 -2.76 -10.12 12.69
N GLY A 131 -3.20 -10.26 13.95
CA GLY A 131 -2.51 -9.66 15.10
C GLY A 131 -1.06 -10.14 15.25
N LEU A 132 -0.82 -11.45 15.06
CA LEU A 132 0.52 -12.03 15.07
C LEU A 132 1.40 -11.39 13.98
N LYS A 133 0.89 -11.27 12.75
CA LYS A 133 1.65 -10.69 11.63
C LYS A 133 1.90 -9.19 11.78
N PHE A 134 0.97 -8.44 12.34
CA PHE A 134 1.21 -7.04 12.69
C PHE A 134 2.29 -6.90 13.78
N GLY A 135 2.24 -7.73 14.82
CA GLY A 135 3.28 -7.72 15.86
C GLY A 135 4.67 -8.10 15.31
N GLU A 136 4.75 -9.09 14.42
CA GLU A 136 6.01 -9.42 13.70
C GLU A 136 6.51 -8.25 12.86
N PHE A 137 5.62 -7.55 12.15
CA PHE A 137 5.95 -6.39 11.34
C PHE A 137 6.47 -5.24 12.20
N GLU A 138 5.79 -4.90 13.31
CA GLU A 138 6.24 -3.88 14.26
C GLU A 138 7.60 -4.24 14.87
N ALA A 139 7.80 -5.49 15.26
CA ALA A 139 9.08 -5.97 15.79
C ALA A 139 10.22 -5.87 14.76
N MET A 140 9.92 -6.08 13.47
CA MET A 140 10.91 -5.89 12.41
C MET A 140 11.30 -4.42 12.21
N LEU A 141 10.40 -3.49 12.49
CA LEU A 141 10.62 -2.05 12.30
C LEU A 141 11.09 -1.32 13.56
N ALA A 142 11.11 -1.98 14.72
CA ALA A 142 11.44 -1.35 16.01
C ALA A 142 12.82 -0.68 16.06
N ASP A 143 13.74 -1.09 15.19
CA ASP A 143 15.10 -0.58 15.09
C ASP A 143 15.42 0.06 13.73
N ILE A 144 14.38 0.46 12.96
CA ILE A 144 14.60 1.18 11.70
C ILE A 144 15.29 2.52 12.00
N PRO A 145 16.47 2.78 11.40
CA PRO A 145 17.25 3.95 11.78
C PRO A 145 16.74 5.24 11.12
N GLU A 146 16.03 5.13 10.02
CA GLU A 146 15.53 6.28 9.26
C GLU A 146 14.22 6.81 9.87
N GLN A 147 14.11 8.13 9.96
CA GLN A 147 12.86 8.76 10.31
C GLN A 147 11.92 8.78 9.09
N LEU A 148 10.79 8.09 9.20
CA LEU A 148 9.76 8.09 8.18
C LEU A 148 8.99 9.41 8.18
N GLY A 149 8.66 9.91 6.98
CA GLY A 149 7.81 11.07 6.82
C GLY A 149 6.33 10.73 6.95
N GLU A 150 5.52 11.71 7.33
CA GLU A 150 4.07 11.58 7.45
C GLU A 150 3.41 11.77 6.08
N THR A 151 2.99 10.69 5.44
CA THR A 151 2.47 10.69 4.05
C THR A 151 1.06 11.24 3.91
N ILE A 152 0.25 11.17 4.98
CA ILE A 152 -1.07 11.81 5.09
C ILE A 152 -1.08 12.55 6.43
N PRO A 153 -0.97 13.89 6.42
CA PRO A 153 -0.89 14.69 7.64
C PRO A 153 -2.03 14.38 8.62
N ASP A 154 -1.69 14.23 9.89
CA ASP A 154 -2.64 13.98 10.99
C ASP A 154 -3.54 12.74 10.83
N PHE A 155 -3.20 11.77 9.95
CA PHE A 155 -4.05 10.62 9.69
C PHE A 155 -4.30 9.77 10.93
N HIS A 156 -3.26 9.52 11.72
CA HIS A 156 -3.31 8.77 12.99
C HIS A 156 -3.15 9.66 14.23
N ASN A 157 -3.26 10.99 14.10
CA ASN A 157 -3.21 11.91 15.21
C ASN A 157 -4.52 11.84 16.02
N MET A 158 -4.53 11.08 17.13
CA MET A 158 -5.73 10.87 17.94
C MET A 158 -6.24 12.15 18.59
N GLU A 159 -5.37 13.07 19.01
CA GLU A 159 -5.77 14.35 19.58
C GLU A 159 -6.53 15.19 18.53
N PHE A 160 -6.00 15.25 17.32
CA PHE A 160 -6.64 15.92 16.21
C PHE A 160 -7.99 15.28 15.87
N ARG A 161 -8.07 13.94 15.83
CA ARG A 161 -9.34 13.22 15.56
C ARG A 161 -10.37 13.43 16.66
N MET A 162 -9.96 13.40 17.92
CA MET A 162 -10.86 13.70 19.06
C MET A 162 -11.37 15.13 19.01
N LYS A 163 -10.48 16.09 18.68
CA LYS A 163 -10.92 17.49 18.47
C LYS A 163 -11.96 17.59 17.37
N GLN A 164 -11.73 16.96 16.21
CA GLN A 164 -12.71 16.96 15.10
C GLN A 164 -14.06 16.36 15.53
N LEU A 165 -14.05 15.29 16.34
CA LEU A 165 -15.27 14.70 16.88
C LEU A 165 -16.03 15.69 17.77
N HIS A 166 -15.36 16.28 18.76
CA HIS A 166 -15.99 17.26 19.67
C HIS A 166 -16.51 18.50 18.94
N ASP A 167 -15.76 19.01 17.95
CA ASP A 167 -16.22 20.13 17.12
C ASP A 167 -17.49 19.75 16.34
N ALA A 168 -17.54 18.53 15.77
CA ALA A 168 -18.70 18.03 15.06
C ALA A 168 -19.92 17.78 15.95
N GLU A 169 -19.72 17.32 17.19
CA GLU A 169 -20.75 17.19 18.22
C GLU A 169 -21.34 18.56 18.60
N ALA A 170 -20.45 19.53 18.88
CA ALA A 170 -20.85 20.89 19.24
C ALA A 170 -21.62 21.60 18.12
N ASP A 171 -21.18 21.44 16.87
CA ASP A 171 -21.82 22.01 15.69
C ASP A 171 -23.18 21.38 15.39
N ASN A 172 -23.35 20.09 15.67
CA ASN A 172 -24.55 19.27 15.43
C ASN A 172 -25.33 19.64 14.15
N LYS A 173 -24.61 19.99 13.07
CA LYS A 173 -25.18 20.51 11.81
C LYS A 173 -26.28 19.63 11.22
N ALA A 174 -26.16 18.32 11.37
CA ALA A 174 -27.12 17.33 10.86
C ALA A 174 -28.22 16.99 11.88
N LYS A 175 -28.22 17.59 13.08
CA LYS A 175 -29.16 17.32 14.19
C LYS A 175 -29.31 15.82 14.52
N ARG A 176 -28.23 15.06 14.40
CA ARG A 176 -28.22 13.61 14.64
C ARG A 176 -28.03 13.26 16.10
N MET A 177 -27.51 14.16 16.92
CA MET A 177 -27.30 13.94 18.35
C MET A 177 -28.60 13.70 19.11
N GLU A 178 -29.67 14.40 18.73
CA GLU A 178 -31.00 14.25 19.32
C GLU A 178 -31.58 12.84 19.08
N LYS A 179 -31.33 12.22 17.94
CA LYS A 179 -31.79 10.88 17.60
C LYS A 179 -31.00 9.76 18.29
N ARG A 180 -29.71 9.98 18.57
CA ARG A 180 -28.84 8.96 19.18
C ARG A 180 -29.06 8.78 20.67
N SER A 181 -29.51 9.83 21.38
CA SER A 181 -29.87 9.74 22.80
C SER A 181 -31.15 8.91 23.03
N GLU A 182 -32.02 8.78 22.02
CA GLU A 182 -33.25 7.98 22.12
C GLU A 182 -32.96 6.47 21.89
N GLU A 183 -31.94 6.10 21.11
CA GLU A 183 -31.58 4.70 20.82
C GLU A 183 -30.80 4.01 21.95
N HIS A 184 -30.21 4.75 22.89
CA HIS A 184 -29.45 4.20 24.02
C HIS A 184 -30.21 4.16 25.34
N THR A 185 -31.52 4.40 25.33
CA THR A 185 -32.37 4.38 26.52
C THR A 185 -33.28 3.15 26.54
N VAL A 186 -32.78 1.99 26.09
CA VAL A 186 -33.50 0.69 26.23
C VAL A 186 -32.63 -0.27 27.01
#